data_6ef66941fb2752fa69cda93d97e3662e
#
_entry.id   6ef66941fb2752fa69cda93d97e3662e
#
_cell.length_a   1.000
_cell.length_b   1.000
_cell.length_c   1.000
_cell.angle_alpha   90.00
_cell.angle_beta   90.00
_cell.angle_gamma   90.00
#
_symmetry.space_group_name_H-M   'P 1'
#
loop_
_entity.id
_entity.type
_entity.pdbx_description
1 polymer ?
#
loop_
_entity_poly.entity_id
_entity_poly.type
_entity_poly.pdbx_seq_one_letter_code
_entity_poly.pdbx_strand_id
1 'polypeptide(L)'
;DDQDTCSPLSFYLLHRIGKLLDGRRLIIFMDEFWKWLKDEAFSDFAYNKLKVIRKEDGIVIPMTQSMDEVLKSPISRAVVEQCETTICLPNPIARKVDYVDGFGISEKQFEIIRELQPDSRTFLVRKGLETALAKLDLSGLGRENLKILSTSKDNAEILHQIIEEVGEAANDWIPIYKQRCV
;
A
#
# COMPACT_ATOMS: atom_id res chain seq x y z
N ASP A 1 10.68 -16.25 -8.55
CA ASP A 1 9.24 -15.99 -8.68
C ASP A 1 8.65 -17.11 -9.51
N ASP A 2 8.22 -18.16 -8.81
CA ASP A 2 7.68 -19.37 -9.43
C ASP A 2 6.16 -19.18 -9.58
N GLN A 3 5.70 -18.99 -10.81
CA GLN A 3 4.26 -18.81 -11.10
C GLN A 3 3.41 -19.99 -10.60
N ASP A 4 3.98 -21.20 -10.59
CA ASP A 4 3.30 -22.40 -10.12
C ASP A 4 3.03 -22.41 -8.62
N THR A 5 3.81 -21.66 -7.83
CA THR A 5 3.63 -21.53 -6.38
C THR A 5 2.74 -20.35 -6.01
N CYS A 6 2.74 -19.28 -6.81
CA CYS A 6 1.98 -18.07 -6.53
C CYS A 6 0.46 -18.31 -6.66
N SER A 7 0.00 -19.07 -7.63
CA SER A 7 -1.42 -19.27 -7.89
C SER A 7 -2.17 -19.99 -6.74
N PRO A 8 -1.68 -21.13 -6.19
CA PRO A 8 -2.32 -21.76 -5.03
C PRO A 8 -2.35 -20.88 -3.78
N LEU A 9 -1.28 -20.11 -3.54
CA LEU A 9 -1.21 -19.19 -2.41
C LEU A 9 -2.23 -18.05 -2.58
N SER A 10 -2.34 -17.50 -3.79
CA SER A 10 -3.33 -16.47 -4.12
C SER A 10 -4.74 -16.98 -3.83
N PHE A 11 -5.12 -18.17 -4.30
CA PHE A 11 -6.42 -18.78 -4.01
C PHE A 11 -6.68 -18.95 -2.50
N TYR A 12 -5.69 -19.42 -1.75
CA TYR A 12 -5.81 -19.53 -0.29
C TYR A 12 -6.07 -18.18 0.37
N LEU A 13 -5.30 -17.14 0.01
CA LEU A 13 -5.47 -15.80 0.54
C LEU A 13 -6.83 -15.20 0.17
N LEU A 14 -7.28 -15.37 -1.08
CA LEU A 14 -8.59 -14.93 -1.54
C LEU A 14 -9.71 -15.60 -0.76
N HIS A 15 -9.60 -16.91 -0.53
CA HIS A 15 -10.57 -17.65 0.29
C HIS A 15 -10.60 -17.13 1.74
N ARG A 16 -9.42 -16.87 2.34
CA ARG A 16 -9.33 -16.30 3.68
C ARG A 16 -9.94 -14.91 3.76
N ILE A 17 -9.64 -14.03 2.81
CA ILE A 17 -10.25 -12.69 2.73
C ILE A 17 -11.76 -12.81 2.61
N GLY A 18 -12.25 -13.67 1.72
CA GLY A 18 -13.69 -13.90 1.54
C GLY A 18 -14.39 -14.35 2.82
N LYS A 19 -13.73 -15.18 3.66
CA LYS A 19 -14.27 -15.60 4.96
C LYS A 19 -14.24 -14.51 6.03
N LEU A 20 -13.30 -13.56 5.94
CA LEU A 20 -13.20 -12.44 6.88
C LEU A 20 -14.22 -11.32 6.58
N LEU A 21 -14.75 -11.29 5.36
CA LEU A 21 -15.80 -10.36 4.92
C LEU A 21 -17.18 -10.91 5.34
N ASP A 22 -17.42 -11.01 6.64
CA ASP A 22 -18.63 -11.54 7.27
C ASP A 22 -19.51 -10.43 7.90
N GLY A 23 -19.29 -9.17 7.48
CA GLY A 23 -20.00 -7.98 8.01
C GLY A 23 -19.22 -7.26 9.11
N ARG A 24 -18.08 -7.77 9.54
CA ARG A 24 -17.17 -7.02 10.41
C ARG A 24 -16.40 -5.96 9.63
N ARG A 25 -16.02 -4.87 10.30
CA ARG A 25 -15.16 -3.86 9.69
C ARG A 25 -13.79 -4.45 9.37
N LEU A 26 -13.39 -4.38 8.10
CA LEU A 26 -12.13 -4.92 7.63
C LEU A 26 -11.42 -3.91 6.74
N ILE A 27 -10.13 -3.72 6.98
CA ILE A 27 -9.24 -2.93 6.09
C ILE A 27 -8.23 -3.89 5.49
N ILE A 28 -8.14 -3.91 4.17
CA ILE A 28 -7.24 -4.78 3.41
C ILE A 28 -6.20 -3.89 2.72
N PHE A 29 -4.95 -3.97 3.16
CA PHE A 29 -3.82 -3.34 2.50
C PHE A 29 -3.23 -4.30 1.48
N MET A 30 -3.18 -3.89 0.22
CA MET A 30 -2.64 -4.69 -0.88
C MET A 30 -1.39 -4.00 -1.42
N ASP A 31 -0.23 -4.36 -0.85
CA ASP A 31 1.05 -3.84 -1.32
C ASP A 31 1.47 -4.50 -2.64
N GLU A 32 2.13 -3.72 -3.50
CA GLU A 32 2.50 -4.14 -4.86
C GLU A 32 1.30 -4.72 -5.64
N PHE A 33 0.16 -4.06 -5.53
CA PHE A 33 -1.13 -4.52 -6.06
C PHE A 33 -1.06 -4.99 -7.52
N TRP A 34 -0.24 -4.37 -8.35
CA TRP A 34 -0.04 -4.74 -9.74
C TRP A 34 0.49 -6.17 -9.95
N LYS A 35 1.25 -6.70 -8.99
CA LYS A 35 1.76 -8.09 -9.07
C LYS A 35 0.63 -9.10 -8.99
N TRP A 36 -0.35 -8.83 -8.17
CA TRP A 36 -1.52 -9.68 -7.99
C TRP A 36 -2.44 -9.67 -9.21
N LEU A 37 -2.49 -8.54 -9.95
CA LEU A 37 -3.31 -8.41 -11.16
C LEU A 37 -2.83 -9.27 -12.33
N LYS A 38 -1.66 -9.87 -12.25
CA LYS A 38 -1.15 -10.83 -13.24
C LYS A 38 -1.79 -12.21 -13.13
N ASP A 39 -2.34 -12.55 -11.97
CA ASP A 39 -3.11 -13.76 -11.74
C ASP A 39 -4.59 -13.50 -12.10
N GLU A 40 -5.13 -14.28 -13.05
CA GLU A 40 -6.48 -14.09 -13.57
C GLU A 40 -7.54 -14.26 -12.47
N ALA A 41 -7.39 -15.26 -11.62
CA ALA A 41 -8.34 -15.51 -10.53
C ALA A 41 -8.32 -14.38 -9.50
N PHE A 42 -7.14 -13.83 -9.21
CA PHE A 42 -7.03 -12.65 -8.36
C PHE A 42 -7.62 -11.42 -9.01
N SER A 43 -7.36 -11.20 -10.29
CA SER A 43 -7.93 -10.08 -11.05
C SER A 43 -9.46 -10.10 -11.04
N ASP A 44 -10.07 -11.26 -11.27
CA ASP A 44 -11.52 -11.46 -11.20
C ASP A 44 -12.08 -11.24 -9.78
N PHE A 45 -11.40 -11.77 -8.77
CA PHE A 45 -11.76 -11.52 -7.38
C PHE A 45 -11.70 -10.02 -7.04
N ALA A 46 -10.60 -9.36 -7.37
CA ALA A 46 -10.42 -7.93 -7.11
C ALA A 46 -11.49 -7.10 -7.82
N TYR A 47 -11.79 -7.40 -9.07
CA TYR A 47 -12.86 -6.74 -9.83
C TYR A 47 -14.22 -6.85 -9.15
N ASN A 48 -14.59 -8.05 -8.70
CA ASN A 48 -15.87 -8.30 -8.05
C ASN A 48 -15.91 -7.66 -6.65
N LYS A 49 -14.82 -7.77 -5.87
CA LYS A 49 -14.78 -7.26 -4.50
C LYS A 49 -14.70 -5.75 -4.42
N LEU A 50 -13.93 -5.09 -5.28
CA LEU A 50 -13.89 -3.63 -5.33
C LEU A 50 -15.28 -3.01 -5.50
N LYS A 51 -16.19 -3.68 -6.20
CA LYS A 51 -17.56 -3.20 -6.42
C LYS A 51 -18.48 -3.36 -5.22
N VAL A 52 -18.25 -4.34 -4.36
CA VAL A 52 -19.19 -4.72 -3.30
C VAL A 52 -18.65 -4.57 -1.89
N ILE A 53 -17.35 -4.47 -1.72
CA ILE A 53 -16.67 -4.50 -0.42
C ILE A 53 -17.21 -3.44 0.56
N ARG A 54 -17.60 -2.28 0.05
CA ARG A 54 -18.22 -1.23 0.86
C ARG A 54 -19.55 -1.69 1.51
N LYS A 55 -20.30 -2.57 0.85
CA LYS A 55 -21.55 -3.15 1.39
C LYS A 55 -21.28 -4.23 2.44
N GLU A 56 -20.06 -4.75 2.46
CA GLU A 56 -19.55 -5.76 3.39
C GLU A 56 -18.75 -5.12 4.55
N ASP A 57 -18.90 -3.80 4.78
CA ASP A 57 -18.17 -3.02 5.79
C ASP A 57 -16.63 -3.10 5.64
N GLY A 58 -16.14 -3.37 4.43
CA GLY A 58 -14.72 -3.48 4.10
C GLY A 58 -14.17 -2.26 3.36
N ILE A 59 -12.88 -2.03 3.50
CA ILE A 59 -12.09 -1.05 2.75
C ILE A 59 -10.90 -1.77 2.14
N VAL A 60 -10.66 -1.58 0.84
CA VAL A 60 -9.43 -2.02 0.16
C VAL A 60 -8.56 -0.80 -0.10
N ILE A 61 -7.29 -0.92 0.24
CA ILE A 61 -6.26 0.08 -0.03
C ILE A 61 -5.21 -0.56 -0.94
N PRO A 62 -5.40 -0.49 -2.27
CA PRO A 62 -4.38 -0.96 -3.21
C PRO A 62 -3.22 0.04 -3.22
N MET A 63 -2.00 -0.47 -3.11
CA MET A 63 -0.77 0.31 -3.15
C MET A 63 0.10 -0.17 -4.30
N THR A 64 0.70 0.76 -5.02
CA THR A 64 1.58 0.43 -6.15
C THR A 64 2.65 1.50 -6.35
N GLN A 65 3.82 1.08 -6.79
CA GLN A 65 4.87 1.94 -7.29
C GLN A 65 4.80 2.09 -8.82
N SER A 66 4.00 1.24 -9.49
CA SER A 66 3.89 1.20 -10.95
C SER A 66 2.44 1.41 -11.40
N MET A 67 2.09 2.67 -11.69
CA MET A 67 0.78 3.01 -12.25
C MET A 67 0.58 2.39 -13.65
N ASP A 68 1.63 2.37 -14.46
CA ASP A 68 1.63 1.78 -15.80
C ASP A 68 1.19 0.29 -15.78
N GLU A 69 1.70 -0.50 -14.84
CA GLU A 69 1.31 -1.90 -14.71
C GLU A 69 -0.16 -2.08 -14.31
N VAL A 70 -0.68 -1.20 -13.44
CA VAL A 70 -2.11 -1.22 -13.08
C VAL A 70 -2.97 -0.84 -14.30
N LEU A 71 -2.55 0.15 -15.09
CA LEU A 71 -3.28 0.60 -16.27
C LEU A 71 -3.31 -0.44 -17.40
N LYS A 72 -2.31 -1.30 -17.49
CA LYS A 72 -2.27 -2.43 -18.44
C LYS A 72 -3.17 -3.60 -18.02
N SER A 73 -3.63 -3.62 -16.78
CA SER A 73 -4.49 -4.68 -16.26
C SER A 73 -5.89 -4.66 -16.90
N PRO A 74 -6.52 -5.82 -17.12
CA PRO A 74 -7.91 -5.90 -17.59
C PRO A 74 -8.92 -5.18 -16.70
N ILE A 75 -8.61 -5.03 -15.40
CA ILE A 75 -9.50 -4.36 -14.44
C ILE A 75 -9.11 -2.91 -14.14
N SER A 76 -8.18 -2.33 -14.89
CA SER A 76 -7.67 -0.96 -14.69
C SER A 76 -8.78 0.06 -14.52
N ARG A 77 -9.81 0.00 -15.37
CA ARG A 77 -10.96 0.90 -15.30
C ARG A 77 -11.73 0.75 -13.98
N ALA A 78 -11.95 -0.48 -13.51
CA ALA A 78 -12.63 -0.71 -12.24
C ALA A 78 -11.81 -0.17 -11.06
N VAL A 79 -10.49 -0.31 -11.08
CA VAL A 79 -9.60 0.25 -10.04
C VAL A 79 -9.71 1.76 -10.01
N VAL A 80 -9.60 2.44 -11.15
CA VAL A 80 -9.70 3.91 -11.24
C VAL A 80 -11.06 4.42 -10.81
N GLU A 81 -12.16 3.78 -11.23
CA GLU A 81 -13.52 4.21 -10.93
C GLU A 81 -13.94 3.93 -9.48
N GLN A 82 -13.46 2.85 -8.87
CA GLN A 82 -13.88 2.46 -7.50
C GLN A 82 -12.98 3.04 -6.40
N CYS A 83 -11.76 3.46 -6.72
CA CYS A 83 -10.86 4.13 -5.78
C CYS A 83 -11.12 5.65 -5.79
N GLU A 84 -12.21 6.06 -5.15
CA GLU A 84 -12.61 7.47 -5.05
C GLU A 84 -11.53 8.35 -4.39
N THR A 85 -10.82 7.79 -3.40
CA THR A 85 -9.70 8.48 -2.74
C THR A 85 -8.38 7.97 -3.30
N THR A 86 -7.56 8.88 -3.80
CA THR A 86 -6.22 8.58 -4.31
C THR A 86 -5.18 9.35 -3.52
N ILE A 87 -4.15 8.66 -3.04
CA ILE A 87 -3.01 9.28 -2.35
C ILE A 87 -1.79 9.15 -3.28
N CYS A 88 -1.25 10.29 -3.70
CA CYS A 88 -0.08 10.34 -4.56
C CYS A 88 1.12 10.84 -3.76
N LEU A 89 2.13 9.98 -3.61
CA LEU A 89 3.42 10.35 -3.05
C LEU A 89 4.26 11.15 -4.08
N PRO A 90 5.25 11.93 -3.65
CA PRO A 90 6.16 12.64 -4.55
C PRO A 90 6.79 11.69 -5.57
N ASN A 91 6.73 12.04 -6.84
CA ASN A 91 7.35 11.26 -7.90
C ASN A 91 7.90 12.18 -9.01
N PRO A 92 9.17 12.62 -8.90
CA PRO A 92 9.79 13.50 -9.90
C PRO A 92 9.89 12.91 -11.31
N ILE A 93 9.85 11.58 -11.43
CA ILE A 93 9.92 10.86 -12.71
C ILE A 93 8.55 10.41 -13.23
N ALA A 94 7.45 10.88 -12.62
CA ALA A 94 6.09 10.56 -13.04
C ALA A 94 5.86 10.92 -14.51
N ARG A 95 5.16 10.03 -15.24
CA ARG A 95 4.79 10.25 -16.64
C ARG A 95 3.36 10.79 -16.73
N LYS A 96 3.17 11.85 -17.52
CA LYS A 96 1.86 12.50 -17.70
C LYS A 96 0.80 11.51 -18.19
N VAL A 97 1.15 10.63 -19.12
CA VAL A 97 0.24 9.64 -19.70
C VAL A 97 -0.36 8.71 -18.63
N ASP A 98 0.41 8.32 -17.61
CA ASP A 98 -0.08 7.44 -16.57
C ASP A 98 -0.99 8.18 -15.58
N TYR A 99 -0.57 9.36 -15.16
CA TYR A 99 -1.26 10.12 -14.12
C TYR A 99 -2.48 10.87 -14.65
N VAL A 100 -2.31 11.63 -15.74
CA VAL A 100 -3.38 12.48 -16.29
C VAL A 100 -4.33 11.65 -17.14
N ASP A 101 -3.82 10.99 -18.16
CA ASP A 101 -4.66 10.28 -19.12
C ASP A 101 -5.18 8.94 -18.53
N GLY A 102 -4.38 8.26 -17.71
CA GLY A 102 -4.72 6.96 -17.11
C GLY A 102 -5.56 7.08 -15.84
N PHE A 103 -5.06 7.79 -14.83
CA PHE A 103 -5.72 7.92 -13.53
C PHE A 103 -6.61 9.15 -13.38
N GLY A 104 -6.70 10.01 -14.40
CA GLY A 104 -7.54 11.21 -14.38
C GLY A 104 -7.09 12.26 -13.34
N ILE A 105 -5.80 12.30 -13.03
CA ILE A 105 -5.19 13.37 -12.22
C ILE A 105 -5.15 14.63 -13.09
N SER A 106 -5.54 15.79 -12.57
CA SER A 106 -5.45 17.03 -13.34
C SER A 106 -4.00 17.44 -13.61
N GLU A 107 -3.75 18.21 -14.65
CA GLU A 107 -2.38 18.68 -14.97
C GLU A 107 -1.75 19.43 -13.80
N LYS A 108 -2.51 20.28 -13.12
CA LYS A 108 -2.04 21.01 -11.93
C LYS A 108 -1.65 20.08 -10.79
N GLN A 109 -2.45 19.04 -10.54
CA GLN A 109 -2.14 18.02 -9.53
C GLN A 109 -0.88 17.23 -9.90
N PHE A 110 -0.74 16.89 -11.18
CA PHE A 110 0.44 16.19 -11.70
C PHE A 110 1.72 17.01 -11.54
N GLU A 111 1.69 18.32 -11.83
CA GLU A 111 2.81 19.22 -11.60
C GLU A 111 3.21 19.24 -10.12
N ILE A 112 2.24 19.35 -9.21
CA ILE A 112 2.49 19.29 -7.76
C ILE A 112 3.19 17.98 -7.39
N ILE A 113 2.71 16.82 -7.85
CA ILE A 113 3.31 15.52 -7.54
C ILE A 113 4.78 15.44 -7.97
N ARG A 114 5.12 16.02 -9.12
CA ARG A 114 6.48 16.05 -9.64
C ARG A 114 7.41 17.02 -8.92
N GLU A 115 6.89 18.14 -8.44
CA GLU A 115 7.66 19.19 -7.76
C GLU A 115 7.88 18.89 -6.27
N LEU A 116 7.01 18.10 -5.65
CA LEU A 116 7.17 17.71 -4.24
C LEU A 116 8.48 16.95 -4.02
N GLN A 117 9.22 17.38 -2.99
CA GLN A 117 10.45 16.71 -2.59
C GLN A 117 10.12 15.38 -1.88
N PRO A 118 10.74 14.25 -2.25
CA PRO A 118 10.50 12.96 -1.63
C PRO A 118 10.67 12.96 -0.10
N ASP A 119 11.67 13.68 0.40
CA ASP A 119 11.99 13.75 1.84
C ASP A 119 11.06 14.71 2.62
N SER A 120 10.23 15.47 1.95
CA SER A 120 9.31 16.43 2.60
C SER A 120 8.23 15.76 3.43
N ARG A 121 7.98 14.46 3.22
CA ARG A 121 6.84 13.70 3.78
C ARG A 121 5.49 14.31 3.43
N THR A 122 5.46 15.14 2.39
CA THR A 122 4.24 15.77 1.89
C THR A 122 3.71 14.95 0.72
N PHE A 123 2.41 14.79 0.65
CA PHE A 123 1.74 14.01 -0.39
C PHE A 123 0.41 14.66 -0.76
N LEU A 124 -0.06 14.34 -1.96
CA LEU A 124 -1.33 14.82 -2.46
C LEU A 124 -2.42 13.79 -2.18
N VAL A 125 -3.52 14.24 -1.59
CA VAL A 125 -4.75 13.47 -1.41
C VAL A 125 -5.82 14.05 -2.32
N ARG A 126 -6.41 13.21 -3.17
CA ARG A 126 -7.57 13.54 -4.00
C ARG A 126 -8.75 12.67 -3.57
N LYS A 127 -9.91 13.29 -3.40
CA LYS A 127 -11.19 12.60 -3.20
C LYS A 127 -12.24 13.22 -4.10
N GLY A 128 -12.64 12.48 -5.12
CA GLY A 128 -13.49 13.05 -6.18
C GLY A 128 -12.85 14.28 -6.82
N LEU A 129 -13.48 15.45 -6.70
CA LEU A 129 -12.97 16.75 -7.20
C LEU A 129 -12.13 17.51 -6.17
N GLU A 130 -12.17 17.11 -4.91
CA GLU A 130 -11.42 17.78 -3.83
C GLU A 130 -9.97 17.32 -3.81
N THR A 131 -9.08 18.25 -3.49
CA THR A 131 -7.63 18.00 -3.42
C THR A 131 -7.06 18.72 -2.22
N ALA A 132 -6.21 18.01 -1.48
CA ALA A 132 -5.46 18.55 -0.36
C ALA A 132 -4.00 18.10 -0.42
N LEU A 133 -3.10 18.94 0.07
CA LEU A 133 -1.74 18.54 0.42
C LEU A 133 -1.72 18.19 1.90
N ALA A 134 -1.23 17.02 2.22
CA ALA A 134 -1.05 16.56 3.58
C ALA A 134 0.42 16.28 3.85
N LYS A 135 0.84 16.47 5.09
CA LYS A 135 2.21 16.14 5.54
C LYS A 135 2.14 15.12 6.65
N LEU A 136 2.91 14.04 6.50
CA LEU A 136 3.05 13.03 7.54
C LEU A 136 4.03 13.53 8.61
N ASP A 137 3.50 13.90 9.77
CA ASP A 137 4.31 14.27 10.93
C ASP A 137 4.31 13.12 11.95
N LEU A 138 5.48 12.50 12.09
CA LEU A 138 5.72 11.40 13.03
C LEU A 138 6.57 11.84 14.23
N SER A 139 6.81 13.12 14.42
CA SER A 139 7.67 13.65 15.49
C SER A 139 7.20 13.24 16.90
N GLY A 140 5.88 13.08 17.07
CA GLY A 140 5.29 12.66 18.36
C GLY A 140 5.51 11.20 18.72
N LEU A 141 6.02 10.35 17.82
CA LEU A 141 6.25 8.92 18.09
C LEU A 141 7.54 8.64 18.88
N GLY A 142 8.47 9.58 18.93
CA GLY A 142 9.82 9.34 19.46
C GLY A 142 10.71 8.55 18.51
N ARG A 143 12.04 8.73 18.65
CA ARG A 143 13.03 8.10 17.74
C ARG A 143 13.03 6.58 17.83
N GLU A 144 12.89 6.04 19.02
CA GLU A 144 12.90 4.61 19.31
C GLU A 144 11.71 3.88 18.64
N ASN A 145 10.54 4.50 18.61
CA ASN A 145 9.38 3.93 17.93
C ASN A 145 9.48 4.04 16.39
N LEU A 146 10.06 5.13 15.90
CA LEU A 146 10.31 5.30 14.46
C LEU A 146 11.29 4.26 13.93
N LYS A 147 12.28 3.85 14.73
CA LYS A 147 13.22 2.79 14.34
C LYS A 147 12.56 1.42 14.20
N ILE A 148 11.58 1.09 15.05
CA ILE A 148 10.78 -0.14 14.91
C ILE A 148 10.04 -0.17 13.55
N LEU A 149 9.58 0.99 13.08
CA LEU A 149 8.90 1.13 11.79
C LEU A 149 9.87 1.25 10.60
N SER A 150 11.18 1.32 10.86
CA SER A 150 12.20 1.43 9.82
C SER A 150 12.59 0.05 9.29
N THR A 151 12.69 -0.05 7.96
CA THR A 151 13.11 -1.25 7.25
C THR A 151 14.54 -1.14 6.69
N SER A 152 15.39 -0.28 7.29
CA SER A 152 16.80 -0.22 6.87
C SER A 152 17.51 -1.55 7.15
N LYS A 153 18.50 -1.88 6.29
CA LYS A 153 19.25 -3.13 6.40
C LYS A 153 19.85 -3.32 7.80
N ASP A 154 20.49 -2.27 8.32
CA ASP A 154 21.14 -2.31 9.63
C ASP A 154 20.13 -2.59 10.77
N ASN A 155 18.96 -1.95 10.71
CA ASN A 155 17.92 -2.16 11.70
C ASN A 155 17.32 -3.58 11.61
N ALA A 156 17.22 -4.14 10.42
CA ALA A 156 16.73 -5.50 10.22
C ALA A 156 17.74 -6.53 10.77
N GLU A 157 19.04 -6.35 10.57
CA GLU A 157 20.09 -7.22 11.12
C GLU A 157 20.09 -7.20 12.65
N ILE A 158 19.98 -6.02 13.27
CA ILE A 158 19.88 -5.89 14.74
C ILE A 158 18.60 -6.59 15.25
N LEU A 159 17.48 -6.43 14.57
CA LEU A 159 16.24 -7.08 14.95
C LEU A 159 16.36 -8.60 14.88
N HIS A 160 16.95 -9.15 13.82
CA HIS A 160 17.18 -10.59 13.68
C HIS A 160 18.03 -11.15 14.84
N GLN A 161 19.12 -10.48 15.18
CA GLN A 161 19.96 -10.90 16.30
C GLN A 161 19.19 -10.91 17.61
N ILE A 162 18.37 -9.90 17.88
CA ILE A 162 17.57 -9.84 19.11
C ILE A 162 16.52 -10.95 19.15
N ILE A 163 15.85 -11.22 18.02
CA ILE A 163 14.85 -12.31 17.93
C ILE A 163 15.49 -13.67 18.17
N GLU A 164 16.70 -13.91 17.67
CA GLU A 164 17.47 -15.12 17.94
C GLU A 164 17.82 -15.28 19.43
N GLU A 165 18.08 -14.17 20.14
CA GLU A 165 18.43 -14.18 21.57
C GLU A 165 17.21 -14.40 22.48
N VAL A 166 16.06 -13.77 22.17
CA VAL A 166 14.93 -13.70 23.11
C VAL A 166 13.60 -14.24 22.58
N GLY A 167 13.56 -14.63 21.30
CA GLY A 167 12.36 -15.17 20.66
C GLY A 167 11.53 -14.11 19.94
N GLU A 168 10.48 -14.58 19.23
CA GLU A 168 9.66 -13.76 18.34
C GLU A 168 8.56 -12.95 19.05
N ALA A 169 8.33 -13.18 20.35
CA ALA A 169 7.27 -12.47 21.05
C ALA A 169 7.57 -10.96 21.18
N ALA A 170 6.65 -10.13 20.71
CA ALA A 170 6.85 -8.68 20.63
C ALA A 170 7.17 -8.05 22.01
N ASN A 171 6.60 -8.58 23.08
CA ASN A 171 6.85 -8.10 24.44
C ASN A 171 8.28 -8.32 24.90
N ASP A 172 8.99 -9.30 24.33
CA ASP A 172 10.35 -9.67 24.74
C ASP A 172 11.39 -8.88 23.93
N TRP A 173 11.25 -8.78 22.60
CA TRP A 173 12.24 -8.14 21.76
C TRP A 173 12.10 -6.60 21.64
N ILE A 174 10.87 -6.04 21.69
CA ILE A 174 10.66 -4.59 21.51
C ILE A 174 11.43 -3.74 22.54
N PRO A 175 11.40 -4.04 23.84
CA PRO A 175 12.16 -3.26 24.83
C PRO A 175 13.67 -3.26 24.57
N ILE A 176 14.22 -4.43 24.20
CA ILE A 176 15.65 -4.60 23.92
C ILE A 176 16.03 -3.84 22.63
N TYR A 177 15.21 -3.95 21.60
CA TYR A 177 15.42 -3.26 20.34
C TYR A 177 15.45 -1.74 20.52
N LYS A 178 14.53 -1.19 21.30
CA LYS A 178 14.50 0.23 21.65
C LYS A 178 15.78 0.70 22.34
N GLN A 179 16.37 -0.12 23.21
CA GLN A 179 17.62 0.20 23.90
C GLN A 179 18.85 0.13 22.98
N ARG A 180 18.92 -0.89 22.10
CA ARG A 180 20.07 -1.09 21.22
C ARG A 180 20.09 -0.13 20.02
N CYS A 181 18.95 0.41 19.63
CA CYS A 181 18.82 1.29 18.47
C CYS A 181 18.77 2.79 18.79
N VAL A 182 18.98 3.21 20.04
CA VAL A 182 19.00 4.65 20.43
C VAL A 182 20.33 5.31 20.14
#